data_dc5da3f6f45dc05388bc99290641178f
#
_entry.id   dc5da3f6f45dc05388bc99290641178f
#
_cell.length_a   1.000
_cell.length_b   1.000
_cell.length_c   1.000
_cell.angle_alpha   90.00
_cell.angle_beta   90.00
_cell.angle_gamma   90.00
#
_symmetry.space_group_name_H-M   'P 1'
#
loop_
_entity.id
_entity.type
_entity.pdbx_description
1 polymer ?
#
loop_
_entity_poly.entity_id
_entity_poly.type
_entity_poly.pdbx_seq_one_letter_code
_entity_poly.pdbx_strand_id
1 'polypeptide(L)'
;MKNFISILSIFIIVSCSSGKTPVEEGLESQILHWGNGSEPQGIDPHIVTGVPEHHILIGVCEGLTITDPKGGRENLPGVAESWTLKEDQKTYVFNFNPNARWSNGDRVTPEDFVWSWQRALTPTLGSQYSEMLFYVKNAKKFYDGEINDFSEVGVKAISDYELEVELENQTPFFVGLLAHYSTWPVHKETVLKFGEMDDRSMKWTRPGNHVCNG
;
A
#
# COMPACT_ATOMS: atom_id res chain seq x y z
N MET A 1 -61.84 -33.06 -7.26
CA MET A 1 -61.02 -31.84 -7.35
C MET A 1 -60.42 -31.33 -6.04
N LYS A 2 -60.90 -31.76 -4.84
CA LYS A 2 -60.37 -31.28 -3.53
C LYS A 2 -59.06 -31.95 -3.11
N ASN A 3 -58.72 -33.12 -3.66
CA ASN A 3 -57.52 -33.89 -3.25
C ASN A 3 -56.26 -33.55 -4.05
N PHE A 4 -56.35 -32.78 -5.14
CA PHE A 4 -55.18 -32.37 -5.95
C PHE A 4 -54.46 -31.14 -5.40
N ILE A 5 -55.13 -30.30 -4.64
CA ILE A 5 -54.60 -29.08 -4.06
C ILE A 5 -53.73 -29.38 -2.81
N SER A 6 -54.04 -30.48 -2.10
CA SER A 6 -53.29 -30.87 -0.90
C SER A 6 -51.89 -31.45 -1.20
N ILE A 7 -51.68 -32.01 -2.39
CA ILE A 7 -50.38 -32.58 -2.81
C ILE A 7 -49.41 -31.50 -3.30
N LEU A 8 -49.95 -30.40 -3.86
CA LEU A 8 -49.13 -29.31 -4.37
C LEU A 8 -48.53 -28.43 -3.23
N SER A 9 -49.15 -28.40 -2.05
CA SER A 9 -48.70 -27.62 -0.91
C SER A 9 -47.51 -28.27 -0.14
N ILE A 10 -47.22 -29.55 -0.37
CA ILE A 10 -46.14 -30.29 0.31
C ILE A 10 -44.78 -30.12 -0.41
N PHE A 11 -44.78 -29.70 -1.69
CA PHE A 11 -43.55 -29.55 -2.47
C PHE A 11 -42.81 -28.21 -2.28
N ILE A 12 -43.37 -27.24 -1.53
CA ILE A 12 -42.79 -25.89 -1.35
C ILE A 12 -41.87 -25.80 -0.13
N ILE A 13 -41.79 -26.81 0.73
CA ILE A 13 -41.04 -26.73 2.01
C ILE A 13 -39.63 -27.35 1.96
N VAL A 14 -39.15 -27.85 0.85
CA VAL A 14 -37.83 -28.52 0.75
C VAL A 14 -36.78 -27.67 0.01
N SER A 15 -36.90 -26.36 0.02
CA SER A 15 -35.89 -25.47 -0.58
C SER A 15 -35.18 -24.59 0.45
N CYS A 16 -34.89 -25.12 1.65
CA CYS A 16 -33.82 -24.58 2.47
C CYS A 16 -32.62 -25.48 2.29
N SER A 17 -31.74 -25.13 1.37
CA SER A 17 -30.41 -25.73 1.27
C SER A 17 -29.70 -25.52 2.60
N SER A 18 -29.52 -26.60 3.36
CA SER A 18 -28.70 -26.65 4.58
C SER A 18 -27.21 -26.70 4.25
N GLY A 19 -26.80 -26.15 3.13
CA GLY A 19 -25.38 -26.02 2.76
C GLY A 19 -24.73 -24.92 3.59
N LYS A 20 -23.48 -25.16 4.00
CA LYS A 20 -22.65 -24.12 4.64
C LYS A 20 -22.53 -22.91 3.71
N THR A 21 -22.51 -21.74 4.28
CA THR A 21 -22.18 -20.53 3.55
C THR A 21 -20.68 -20.51 3.19
N PRO A 22 -20.26 -19.76 2.15
CA PRO A 22 -18.82 -19.61 1.83
C PRO A 22 -17.98 -19.14 3.02
N VAL A 23 -18.57 -18.36 3.93
CA VAL A 23 -17.90 -17.90 5.16
C VAL A 23 -17.67 -19.06 6.13
N GLU A 24 -18.68 -19.91 6.34
CA GLU A 24 -18.56 -21.08 7.22
C GLU A 24 -17.56 -22.10 6.66
N GLU A 25 -17.57 -22.34 5.34
CA GLU A 25 -16.57 -23.19 4.66
C GLU A 25 -15.17 -22.56 4.76
N GLY A 26 -15.06 -21.25 4.60
CA GLY A 26 -13.81 -20.50 4.71
C GLY A 26 -13.19 -20.60 6.11
N LEU A 27 -14.00 -20.56 7.16
CA LEU A 27 -13.54 -20.74 8.56
C LEU A 27 -12.92 -22.12 8.77
N GLU A 28 -13.51 -23.19 8.20
CA GLU A 28 -12.99 -24.54 8.33
C GLU A 28 -11.73 -24.78 7.47
N SER A 29 -11.72 -24.25 6.26
CA SER A 29 -10.60 -24.39 5.32
C SER A 29 -9.47 -23.37 5.54
N GLN A 30 -9.65 -22.38 6.44
CA GLN A 30 -8.74 -21.24 6.65
C GLN A 30 -8.55 -20.41 5.37
N ILE A 31 -9.62 -20.28 4.58
CA ILE A 31 -9.64 -19.48 3.34
C ILE A 31 -10.57 -18.27 3.55
N LEU A 32 -10.02 -17.07 3.41
CA LEU A 32 -10.82 -15.84 3.42
C LEU A 32 -11.43 -15.60 2.04
N HIS A 33 -12.77 -15.59 1.97
CA HIS A 33 -13.50 -15.16 0.78
C HIS A 33 -13.84 -13.68 0.89
N TRP A 34 -13.17 -12.87 0.08
CA TRP A 34 -13.36 -11.42 0.07
C TRP A 34 -13.97 -10.97 -1.25
N GLY A 35 -15.11 -10.24 -1.15
CA GLY A 35 -15.73 -9.59 -2.31
C GLY A 35 -15.08 -8.24 -2.59
N ASN A 36 -14.23 -8.15 -3.60
CA ASN A 36 -13.50 -6.92 -3.94
C ASN A 36 -14.30 -5.96 -4.86
N GLY A 37 -15.52 -6.34 -5.24
CA GLY A 37 -16.40 -5.53 -6.10
C GLY A 37 -16.07 -5.62 -7.58
N SER A 38 -14.83 -5.44 -7.99
CA SER A 38 -14.34 -5.60 -9.36
C SER A 38 -12.89 -6.06 -9.41
N GLU A 39 -12.46 -6.54 -10.58
CA GLU A 39 -11.05 -6.89 -10.81
C GLU A 39 -10.17 -5.63 -10.80
N PRO A 40 -9.01 -5.65 -10.13
CA PRO A 40 -8.06 -4.56 -10.15
C PRO A 40 -7.39 -4.45 -11.52
N GLN A 41 -7.02 -3.26 -11.95
CA GLN A 41 -6.21 -3.04 -13.16
C GLN A 41 -4.76 -3.54 -12.97
N GLY A 42 -4.31 -3.60 -11.73
CA GLY A 42 -3.01 -4.03 -11.26
C GLY A 42 -2.86 -3.68 -9.79
N ILE A 43 -1.71 -3.94 -9.21
CA ILE A 43 -1.42 -3.61 -7.81
C ILE A 43 -0.07 -2.90 -7.63
N ASP A 44 0.36 -2.12 -8.63
CA ASP A 44 1.48 -1.19 -8.49
C ASP A 44 1.01 0.06 -7.73
N PRO A 45 1.45 0.27 -6.48
CA PRO A 45 0.92 1.34 -5.63
C PRO A 45 1.23 2.74 -6.16
N HIS A 46 2.23 2.89 -7.04
CA HIS A 46 2.59 4.17 -7.61
C HIS A 46 1.81 4.52 -8.89
N ILE A 47 1.02 3.58 -9.44
CA ILE A 47 0.31 3.77 -10.71
C ILE A 47 -1.21 3.71 -10.53
N VAL A 48 -1.70 2.77 -9.71
CA VAL A 48 -3.13 2.50 -9.56
C VAL A 48 -3.84 3.57 -8.73
N THR A 49 -5.15 3.76 -9.00
CA THR A 49 -5.96 4.82 -8.35
C THR A 49 -7.33 4.33 -7.89
N GLY A 50 -7.64 3.05 -8.11
CA GLY A 50 -8.96 2.50 -7.85
C GLY A 50 -9.15 2.00 -6.41
N VAL A 51 -10.41 1.94 -5.99
CA VAL A 51 -10.81 1.35 -4.70
C VAL A 51 -10.52 -0.16 -4.64
N PRO A 52 -10.75 -0.96 -5.73
CA PRO A 52 -10.41 -2.38 -5.72
C PRO A 52 -8.91 -2.63 -5.46
N GLU A 53 -8.03 -1.82 -6.05
CA GLU A 53 -6.59 -1.89 -5.85
C GLU A 53 -6.22 -1.53 -4.41
N HIS A 54 -6.81 -0.45 -3.88
CA HIS A 54 -6.60 -0.01 -2.50
C HIS A 54 -6.91 -1.13 -1.50
N HIS A 55 -8.05 -1.81 -1.64
CA HIS A 55 -8.45 -2.89 -0.74
C HIS A 55 -7.45 -4.06 -0.72
N ILE A 56 -6.85 -4.38 -1.87
CA ILE A 56 -5.84 -5.42 -1.94
C ILE A 56 -4.54 -4.93 -1.30
N LEU A 57 -4.09 -3.73 -1.67
CA LEU A 57 -2.83 -3.17 -1.20
C LEU A 57 -2.78 -3.07 0.33
N ILE A 58 -3.85 -2.54 0.97
CA ILE A 58 -3.91 -2.45 2.45
C ILE A 58 -3.97 -3.82 3.15
N GLY A 59 -4.28 -4.88 2.42
CA GLY A 59 -4.32 -6.25 2.95
C GLY A 59 -2.99 -6.99 2.85
N VAL A 60 -2.04 -6.49 2.03
CA VAL A 60 -0.79 -7.22 1.72
C VAL A 60 0.48 -6.38 1.84
N CYS A 61 0.36 -5.05 1.91
CA CYS A 61 1.51 -4.14 2.03
C CYS A 61 1.24 -3.08 3.11
N GLU A 62 2.29 -2.40 3.55
CA GLU A 62 2.19 -1.29 4.49
C GLU A 62 3.20 -0.17 4.18
N GLY A 63 2.92 1.04 4.70
CA GLY A 63 3.81 2.20 4.61
C GLY A 63 4.64 2.41 5.87
N LEU A 64 5.24 3.59 5.99
CA LEU A 64 5.88 4.02 7.24
C LEU A 64 4.88 4.00 8.40
N THR A 65 3.65 4.41 8.13
CA THR A 65 2.53 4.41 9.07
C THR A 65 1.31 3.75 8.45
N ILE A 66 0.38 3.31 9.27
CA ILE A 66 -0.90 2.74 8.85
C ILE A 66 -2.07 3.52 9.46
N THR A 67 -3.22 3.46 8.81
CA THR A 67 -4.47 3.97 9.37
C THR A 67 -4.97 3.02 10.46
N ASP A 68 -5.50 3.57 11.57
CA ASP A 68 -6.10 2.73 12.61
C ASP A 68 -7.31 1.95 12.05
N PRO A 69 -7.24 0.61 12.01
CA PRO A 69 -8.32 -0.23 11.49
C PRO A 69 -9.60 -0.14 12.33
N LYS A 70 -9.53 0.40 13.55
CA LYS A 70 -10.70 0.64 14.42
C LYS A 70 -11.35 2.01 14.17
N GLY A 71 -10.85 2.78 13.19
CA GLY A 71 -11.38 4.08 12.83
C GLY A 71 -10.93 5.22 13.77
N GLY A 72 -9.83 5.04 14.48
CA GLY A 72 -9.15 6.11 15.21
C GLY A 72 -8.64 7.21 14.26
N ARG A 73 -8.33 8.38 14.83
CA ARG A 73 -7.81 9.52 14.07
C ARG A 73 -6.28 9.58 14.01
N GLU A 74 -5.62 8.77 14.83
CA GLU A 74 -4.17 8.72 14.92
C GLU A 74 -3.62 7.66 13.97
N ASN A 75 -2.50 7.96 13.34
CA ASN A 75 -1.78 6.96 12.57
C ASN A 75 -1.04 6.03 13.52
N LEU A 76 -1.08 4.75 13.20
CA LEU A 76 -0.36 3.72 13.94
C LEU A 76 0.99 3.43 13.27
N PRO A 77 1.96 2.87 14.00
CA PRO A 77 3.17 2.30 13.43
C PRO A 77 2.87 1.30 12.31
N GLY A 78 3.64 1.40 11.21
CA GLY A 78 3.74 0.42 10.14
C GLY A 78 5.17 -0.11 10.10
N VAL A 79 5.87 0.06 8.97
CA VAL A 79 7.31 -0.24 8.87
C VAL A 79 8.11 0.57 9.89
N ALA A 80 7.74 1.84 10.12
CA ALA A 80 8.32 2.62 11.20
C ALA A 80 7.63 2.29 12.51
N GLU A 81 8.39 1.85 13.52
CA GLU A 81 7.87 1.61 14.87
C GLU A 81 7.66 2.90 15.66
N SER A 82 8.35 3.98 15.27
CA SER A 82 8.23 5.31 15.87
C SER A 82 8.75 6.39 14.94
N TRP A 83 8.37 7.65 15.22
CA TRP A 83 8.92 8.82 14.53
C TRP A 83 8.99 10.01 15.48
N THR A 84 9.90 10.94 15.16
CA THR A 84 10.09 12.19 15.88
C THR A 84 10.11 13.36 14.92
N LEU A 85 9.50 14.48 15.32
CA LEU A 85 9.59 15.74 14.61
C LEU A 85 10.68 16.58 15.29
N LYS A 86 11.68 17.05 14.52
CA LYS A 86 12.75 17.88 15.04
C LYS A 86 12.26 19.28 15.44
N GLU A 87 13.11 20.03 16.14
CA GLU A 87 12.79 21.40 16.64
C GLU A 87 12.43 22.38 15.52
N ASP A 88 12.92 22.17 14.30
CA ASP A 88 12.61 22.98 13.13
C ASP A 88 11.15 22.82 12.64
N GLN A 89 10.40 21.88 13.20
CA GLN A 89 9.01 21.57 12.88
C GLN A 89 8.79 21.16 11.40
N LYS A 90 9.83 20.71 10.72
CA LYS A 90 9.82 20.30 9.31
C LYS A 90 10.53 18.99 9.05
N THR A 91 11.45 18.59 9.91
CA THR A 91 12.25 17.38 9.71
C THR A 91 11.74 16.25 10.61
N TYR A 92 11.28 15.18 9.98
CA TYR A 92 10.92 13.93 10.66
C TYR A 92 12.07 12.93 10.59
N VAL A 93 12.23 12.14 11.66
CA VAL A 93 13.07 10.95 11.67
C VAL A 93 12.18 9.76 12.02
N PHE A 94 12.11 8.80 11.11
CA PHE A 94 11.35 7.55 11.25
C PHE A 94 12.31 6.43 11.64
N ASN A 95 12.02 5.75 12.75
CA ASN A 95 12.80 4.60 13.22
C ASN A 95 12.10 3.32 12.75
N PHE A 96 12.79 2.49 11.97
CA PHE A 96 12.25 1.28 11.38
C PHE A 96 12.24 0.12 12.36
N ASN A 97 11.20 -0.70 12.27
CA ASN A 97 11.17 -1.97 12.96
C ASN A 97 12.29 -2.89 12.39
N PRO A 98 13.24 -3.34 13.22
CA PRO A 98 14.35 -4.17 12.75
C PRO A 98 13.90 -5.55 12.24
N ASN A 99 12.66 -5.94 12.53
CA ASN A 99 12.05 -7.19 12.07
C ASN A 99 11.19 -7.02 10.80
N ALA A 100 11.03 -5.79 10.29
CA ALA A 100 10.30 -5.57 9.02
C ALA A 100 10.95 -6.34 7.88
N ARG A 101 10.15 -7.11 7.14
CA ARG A 101 10.62 -7.97 6.05
C ARG A 101 9.70 -7.87 4.84
N TRP A 102 10.31 -8.00 3.69
CA TRP A 102 9.62 -8.33 2.46
C TRP A 102 9.17 -9.81 2.49
N SER A 103 8.16 -10.15 1.75
CA SER A 103 7.61 -11.53 1.67
C SER A 103 8.60 -12.57 1.11
N ASN A 104 9.68 -12.12 0.47
CA ASN A 104 10.80 -12.97 0.03
C ASN A 104 11.89 -13.18 1.12
N GLY A 105 11.73 -12.53 2.29
CA GLY A 105 12.65 -12.62 3.42
C GLY A 105 13.68 -11.50 3.52
N ASP A 106 13.83 -10.66 2.50
CA ASP A 106 14.72 -9.50 2.55
C ASP A 106 14.28 -8.50 3.63
N ARG A 107 15.21 -7.71 4.14
CA ARG A 107 14.89 -6.65 5.10
C ARG A 107 14.22 -5.48 4.38
N VAL A 108 13.21 -4.89 5.01
CA VAL A 108 12.73 -3.56 4.59
C VAL A 108 13.64 -2.51 5.19
N THR A 109 14.18 -1.62 4.35
CA THR A 109 15.18 -0.63 4.72
C THR A 109 14.74 0.80 4.39
N PRO A 110 15.33 1.83 5.01
CA PRO A 110 15.11 3.22 4.61
C PRO A 110 15.43 3.49 3.14
N GLU A 111 16.40 2.80 2.55
CA GLU A 111 16.75 2.93 1.13
C GLU A 111 15.63 2.45 0.20
N ASP A 112 14.81 1.49 0.64
CA ASP A 112 13.63 1.08 -0.14
C ASP A 112 12.64 2.23 -0.30
N PHE A 113 12.47 3.05 0.74
CA PHE A 113 11.62 4.24 0.68
C PHE A 113 12.24 5.36 -0.17
N VAL A 114 13.53 5.61 -0.03
CA VAL A 114 14.25 6.60 -0.86
C VAL A 114 14.09 6.26 -2.34
N TRP A 115 14.37 5.01 -2.72
CA TRP A 115 14.22 4.56 -4.10
C TRP A 115 12.76 4.59 -4.58
N SER A 116 11.82 4.17 -3.75
CA SER A 116 10.40 4.14 -4.08
C SER A 116 9.81 5.52 -4.29
N TRP A 117 10.21 6.50 -3.47
CA TRP A 117 9.77 7.88 -3.65
C TRP A 117 10.43 8.53 -4.86
N GLN A 118 11.69 8.20 -5.17
CA GLN A 118 12.28 8.59 -6.45
C GLN A 118 11.46 8.06 -7.62
N ARG A 119 11.09 6.78 -7.57
CA ARG A 119 10.24 6.16 -8.58
C ARG A 119 8.88 6.87 -8.71
N ALA A 120 8.17 7.07 -7.59
CA ALA A 120 6.87 7.73 -7.57
C ALA A 120 6.91 9.17 -8.10
N LEU A 121 8.03 9.88 -7.88
CA LEU A 121 8.27 11.24 -8.33
C LEU A 121 8.88 11.31 -9.74
N THR A 122 9.27 10.19 -10.35
CA THR A 122 9.80 10.17 -11.72
C THR A 122 8.69 10.54 -12.72
N PRO A 123 8.81 11.63 -13.50
CA PRO A 123 7.73 12.13 -14.35
C PRO A 123 7.24 11.11 -15.39
N THR A 124 8.16 10.31 -15.94
CA THR A 124 7.84 9.29 -16.97
C THR A 124 7.02 8.14 -16.43
N LEU A 125 7.06 7.85 -15.11
CA LEU A 125 6.15 6.92 -14.48
C LEU A 125 4.70 7.42 -14.51
N GLY A 126 4.47 8.74 -14.41
CA GLY A 126 3.16 9.34 -14.45
C GLY A 126 2.26 8.91 -13.30
N SER A 127 2.80 8.86 -12.09
CA SER A 127 2.03 8.60 -10.87
C SER A 127 0.99 9.69 -10.65
N GLN A 128 -0.28 9.33 -10.54
CA GLN A 128 -1.37 10.30 -10.34
C GLN A 128 -1.41 10.86 -8.92
N TYR A 129 -0.80 10.16 -7.94
CA TYR A 129 -0.74 10.57 -6.54
C TYR A 129 0.65 11.05 -6.11
N SER A 130 1.56 11.36 -7.07
CA SER A 130 2.88 11.94 -6.76
C SER A 130 2.79 13.21 -5.91
N GLU A 131 1.69 13.95 -6.03
CA GLU A 131 1.43 15.17 -5.25
C GLU A 131 1.41 14.96 -3.74
N MET A 132 1.14 13.74 -3.25
CA MET A 132 1.23 13.42 -1.82
C MET A 132 2.65 13.56 -1.28
N LEU A 133 3.66 13.42 -2.14
CA LEU A 133 5.06 13.60 -1.79
C LEU A 133 5.57 15.04 -2.03
N PHE A 134 4.78 15.95 -2.62
CA PHE A 134 5.23 17.33 -2.90
C PHE A 134 5.45 18.18 -1.64
N TYR A 135 5.03 17.68 -0.49
CA TYR A 135 5.36 18.30 0.80
C TYR A 135 6.81 18.07 1.22
N VAL A 136 7.49 17.06 0.67
CA VAL A 136 8.91 16.81 0.88
C VAL A 136 9.71 17.86 0.13
N LYS A 137 10.74 18.40 0.77
CA LYS A 137 11.62 19.44 0.21
C LYS A 137 12.12 19.03 -1.18
N ASN A 138 12.01 19.95 -2.12
CA ASN A 138 12.41 19.79 -3.53
C ASN A 138 11.70 18.64 -4.30
N ALA A 139 10.79 17.89 -3.71
CA ALA A 139 10.10 16.78 -4.40
C ALA A 139 9.33 17.28 -5.64
N LYS A 140 8.61 18.42 -5.52
CA LYS A 140 7.91 19.00 -6.66
C LYS A 140 8.88 19.51 -7.74
N LYS A 141 10.00 20.09 -7.36
CA LYS A 141 11.02 20.54 -8.32
C LYS A 141 11.63 19.38 -9.10
N PHE A 142 11.86 18.25 -8.43
CA PHE A 142 12.32 17.03 -9.09
C PHE A 142 11.25 16.50 -10.05
N TYR A 143 10.00 16.43 -9.63
CA TYR A 143 8.89 16.01 -10.49
C TYR A 143 8.71 16.91 -11.70
N ASP A 144 8.84 18.23 -11.55
CA ASP A 144 8.72 19.21 -12.65
C ASP A 144 9.98 19.26 -13.56
N GLY A 145 11.04 18.54 -13.21
CA GLY A 145 12.30 18.53 -13.96
C GLY A 145 13.16 19.79 -13.76
N GLU A 146 12.89 20.59 -12.73
CA GLU A 146 13.70 21.77 -12.38
C GLU A 146 15.03 21.36 -11.76
N ILE A 147 15.06 20.22 -11.07
CA ILE A 147 16.28 19.53 -10.58
C ILE A 147 16.27 18.10 -11.11
N ASN A 148 17.46 17.54 -11.34
CA ASN A 148 17.63 16.18 -11.86
C ASN A 148 18.32 15.23 -10.89
N ASP A 149 18.94 15.76 -9.85
CA ASP A 149 19.60 14.96 -8.82
C ASP A 149 18.62 14.71 -7.67
N PHE A 150 18.19 13.45 -7.51
CA PHE A 150 17.28 13.07 -6.43
C PHE A 150 17.89 13.24 -5.03
N SER A 151 19.21 13.29 -4.90
CA SER A 151 19.88 13.54 -3.62
C SER A 151 19.58 14.94 -3.03
N GLU A 152 19.05 15.86 -3.85
CA GLU A 152 18.58 17.18 -3.41
C GLU A 152 17.17 17.16 -2.80
N VAL A 153 16.44 16.04 -2.98
CA VAL A 153 15.11 15.84 -2.39
C VAL A 153 15.27 15.51 -0.91
N GLY A 154 14.40 16.07 -0.07
CA GLY A 154 14.47 16.00 1.39
C GLY A 154 14.14 14.62 1.98
N VAL A 155 14.59 13.53 1.38
CA VAL A 155 14.43 12.16 1.90
C VAL A 155 15.78 11.43 1.87
N LYS A 156 16.22 10.89 3.02
CA LYS A 156 17.53 10.25 3.16
C LYS A 156 17.49 9.09 4.15
N ALA A 157 18.08 7.97 3.79
CA ALA A 157 18.47 6.95 4.75
C ALA A 157 19.70 7.45 5.51
N ILE A 158 19.58 7.68 6.80
CA ILE A 158 20.68 8.17 7.64
C ILE A 158 21.36 7.04 8.41
N SER A 159 20.71 5.87 8.46
CA SER A 159 21.28 4.62 8.94
C SER A 159 20.50 3.44 8.34
N ASP A 160 20.88 2.20 8.67
CA ASP A 160 20.14 0.99 8.28
C ASP A 160 18.70 0.92 8.81
N TYR A 161 18.34 1.79 9.76
CA TYR A 161 17.07 1.78 10.47
C TYR A 161 16.42 3.14 10.59
N GLU A 162 17.01 4.20 10.05
CA GLU A 162 16.50 5.55 10.21
C GLU A 162 16.35 6.24 8.86
N LEU A 163 15.13 6.72 8.59
CA LEU A 163 14.80 7.56 7.45
C LEU A 163 14.57 8.98 7.94
N GLU A 164 15.32 9.93 7.41
CA GLU A 164 15.09 11.35 7.61
C GLU A 164 14.27 11.91 6.45
N VAL A 165 13.22 12.69 6.78
CA VAL A 165 12.38 13.38 5.81
C VAL A 165 12.28 14.85 6.18
N GLU A 166 12.87 15.72 5.35
CA GLU A 166 12.76 17.19 5.46
C GLU A 166 11.61 17.68 4.58
N LEU A 167 10.69 18.44 5.15
CA LEU A 167 9.55 19.01 4.43
C LEU A 167 9.89 20.43 3.93
N GLU A 168 9.21 20.84 2.85
CA GLU A 168 9.29 22.21 2.33
C GLU A 168 8.79 23.22 3.36
N ASN A 169 7.67 22.93 4.01
CA ASN A 169 7.01 23.74 5.02
C ASN A 169 6.51 22.87 6.18
N GLN A 170 6.20 23.50 7.31
CA GLN A 170 5.52 22.82 8.41
C GLN A 170 4.20 22.22 7.93
N THR A 171 4.06 20.90 8.02
CA THR A 171 2.91 20.16 7.53
C THR A 171 2.42 19.18 8.59
N PRO A 172 1.54 19.61 9.52
CA PRO A 172 1.12 18.78 10.66
C PRO A 172 0.42 17.46 10.28
N PHE A 173 -0.18 17.40 9.09
CA PHE A 173 -0.88 16.22 8.59
C PHE A 173 0.00 15.27 7.76
N PHE A 174 1.30 15.58 7.61
CA PHE A 174 2.22 14.82 6.74
C PHE A 174 2.25 13.32 7.08
N VAL A 175 2.35 12.98 8.38
CA VAL A 175 2.36 11.57 8.81
C VAL A 175 1.11 10.83 8.34
N GLY A 176 -0.04 11.52 8.28
CA GLY A 176 -1.29 10.98 7.76
C GLY A 176 -1.24 10.59 6.28
N LEU A 177 -0.50 11.35 5.47
CA LEU A 177 -0.32 11.04 4.05
C LEU A 177 0.47 9.75 3.83
N LEU A 178 1.38 9.41 4.76
CA LEU A 178 2.24 8.23 4.66
C LEU A 178 1.51 6.89 4.86
N ALA A 179 0.27 6.93 5.32
CA ALA A 179 -0.61 5.77 5.38
C ALA A 179 -1.28 5.46 4.02
N HIS A 180 -1.15 6.34 3.02
CA HIS A 180 -1.70 6.11 1.69
C HIS A 180 -0.74 5.30 0.83
N TYR A 181 -1.25 4.29 0.13
CA TYR A 181 -0.45 3.33 -0.62
C TYR A 181 0.51 3.95 -1.66
N SER A 182 0.20 5.13 -2.21
CA SER A 182 1.08 5.80 -3.18
C SER A 182 2.43 6.26 -2.60
N THR A 183 2.56 6.27 -1.28
CA THR A 183 3.81 6.60 -0.56
C THR A 183 4.54 5.36 -0.04
N TRP A 184 3.99 4.16 -0.27
CA TRP A 184 4.55 2.92 0.25
C TRP A 184 5.76 2.45 -0.55
N PRO A 185 6.63 1.65 0.05
CA PRO A 185 7.80 1.13 -0.64
C PRO A 185 7.41 0.02 -1.60
N VAL A 186 8.21 -0.14 -2.65
CA VAL A 186 8.17 -1.28 -3.56
C VAL A 186 9.55 -1.94 -3.61
N HIS A 187 9.59 -3.26 -3.76
CA HIS A 187 10.84 -4.01 -3.76
C HIS A 187 11.62 -3.74 -5.05
N LYS A 188 12.69 -2.96 -4.94
CA LYS A 188 13.50 -2.45 -6.05
C LYS A 188 13.95 -3.55 -7.00
N GLU A 189 14.54 -4.62 -6.48
CA GLU A 189 15.09 -5.72 -7.28
C GLU A 189 13.99 -6.44 -8.06
N THR A 190 12.79 -6.54 -7.47
CA THR A 190 11.63 -7.13 -8.16
C THR A 190 11.16 -6.24 -9.29
N VAL A 191 11.04 -4.94 -9.07
CA VAL A 191 10.67 -3.99 -10.14
C VAL A 191 11.67 -4.07 -11.29
N LEU A 192 12.96 -3.92 -11.00
CA LEU A 192 14.05 -3.90 -11.99
C LEU A 192 14.25 -5.24 -12.73
N LYS A 193 13.81 -6.35 -12.16
CA LYS A 193 13.81 -7.65 -12.84
C LYS A 193 12.87 -7.69 -14.04
N PHE A 194 11.81 -6.89 -14.03
CA PHE A 194 10.75 -6.93 -15.05
C PHE A 194 10.69 -5.68 -15.93
N GLY A 195 11.47 -4.65 -15.64
CA GLY A 195 11.53 -3.42 -16.42
C GLY A 195 12.45 -2.38 -15.78
N GLU A 196 12.44 -1.17 -16.33
CA GLU A 196 13.12 -0.02 -15.75
C GLU A 196 12.32 0.56 -14.56
N MET A 197 12.91 1.53 -13.85
CA MET A 197 12.26 2.19 -12.71
C MET A 197 10.85 2.70 -13.04
N ASP A 198 10.65 3.23 -14.22
CA ASP A 198 9.40 3.83 -14.69
C ASP A 198 8.56 2.89 -15.58
N ASP A 199 8.85 1.58 -15.58
CA ASP A 199 8.03 0.60 -16.30
C ASP A 199 6.60 0.55 -15.75
N ARG A 200 5.64 0.74 -16.66
CA ARG A 200 4.20 0.74 -16.38
C ARG A 200 3.51 -0.57 -16.73
N SER A 201 4.26 -1.60 -17.14
CA SER A 201 3.70 -2.88 -17.56
C SER A 201 3.07 -3.67 -16.40
N MET A 202 3.37 -3.32 -15.17
CA MET A 202 2.96 -4.00 -13.92
C MET A 202 3.27 -5.51 -13.93
N LYS A 203 4.27 -5.96 -14.69
CA LYS A 203 4.65 -7.38 -14.75
C LYS A 203 5.17 -7.88 -13.41
N TRP A 204 5.83 -7.01 -12.64
CA TRP A 204 6.39 -7.32 -11.34
C TRP A 204 5.31 -7.55 -10.25
N THR A 205 4.06 -7.05 -10.49
CA THR A 205 2.94 -7.23 -9.55
C THR A 205 2.07 -8.45 -9.85
N ARG A 206 2.41 -9.23 -10.86
CA ARG A 206 1.63 -10.44 -11.21
C ARG A 206 1.81 -11.55 -10.17
N PRO A 207 0.82 -12.45 -10.04
CA PRO A 207 0.95 -13.61 -9.15
C PRO A 207 2.27 -14.37 -9.39
N GLY A 208 2.97 -14.67 -8.30
CA GLY A 208 4.28 -15.31 -8.32
C GLY A 208 5.50 -14.39 -8.52
N ASN A 209 5.27 -13.12 -8.88
CA ASN A 209 6.34 -12.11 -9.00
C ASN A 209 6.32 -11.10 -7.87
N HIS A 210 5.13 -10.78 -7.38
CA HIS A 210 4.91 -9.70 -6.41
C HIS A 210 5.58 -9.99 -5.07
N VAL A 211 6.30 -8.99 -4.55
CA VAL A 211 6.94 -9.01 -3.23
C VAL A 211 6.39 -7.84 -2.43
N CYS A 212 5.79 -8.13 -1.28
CA CYS A 212 5.15 -7.19 -0.37
C CYS A 212 5.84 -7.18 0.98
N ASN A 213 5.49 -6.20 1.83
CA ASN A 213 6.11 -5.96 3.13
C ASN A 213 5.12 -5.93 4.31
N GLY A 214 3.87 -6.35 4.08
CA GLY A 214 2.83 -6.42 5.11
C GLY A 214 2.44 -7.84 5.48
#